data_6420d745284bd04b15bf083d979dc631
#
_entry.id   6420d745284bd04b15bf083d979dc631
#
_cell.length_a   1.000
_cell.length_b   1.000
_cell.length_c   1.000
_cell.angle_alpha   90.00
_cell.angle_beta   90.00
_cell.angle_gamma   90.00
#
_symmetry.space_group_name_H-M   'P 1'
#
loop_
_entity.id
_entity.type
_entity.pdbx_description
1 polymer ?
#
loop_
_entity_poly.entity_id
_entity_poly.type
_entity_poly.pdbx_seq_one_letter_code
_entity_poly.pdbx_strand_id
1 'polypeptide(L)'
;MKTHSARKLIPIILLGLFLLIACNFPLKVLWYSPKTAPTLDPAIFGHQGTPAITLQTPGANPLNPVTTLIPFDPNTSVSYIAQSGDTLSVVAAHFDVQPEQITSPQEISSQGILPTGQQLIVPKPAGAASYPVRLLPDSAVINSPCGRDLDIAAAIQGAGGYLNSYTQVVDDETLTGTQVVKRVAENTSTNPRLLLAFIEFRSHWLTQMPESPNLTYPLSLNTPHYEGLYLELSLVAKMLNTGYYAWRQGQIRDLTFSGGGSTGISPDLNAGTAGLLYLFSQLYSQPNFEIALYGENGFMATYRNLFGDPSICDAQIGPLLTSTVQTPVLELPFAAGEVWALTGGLHLDWNTGTPAGALDFAPVTGESRCVVSRAWVLASAAGVVSRVGDGVLQLTLTDENLQPTGWEVLYMHVAGQDRTALGTHVQADERIGHPSCEGGDATGTHVHIARLYKGEWIGAGAPFPLVLSGWTAVPGEKAYQSSLIKGDQVVDSRIDGMYNSQIVR
;
A
#
# COMPACT_ATOMS: atom_id res chain seq x y z
N MET A 1 -74.94 -13.30 19.55
CA MET A 1 -74.14 -14.52 19.93
C MET A 1 -72.94 -14.68 18.99
N LYS A 2 -71.80 -14.86 19.58
CA LYS A 2 -70.48 -15.24 19.03
C LYS A 2 -69.58 -14.15 18.46
N THR A 3 -68.70 -13.73 19.33
CA THR A 3 -67.40 -13.14 19.23
C THR A 3 -66.44 -14.01 18.42
N HIS A 4 -65.64 -13.43 17.49
CA HIS A 4 -64.35 -13.94 17.09
C HIS A 4 -63.44 -12.75 16.83
N SER A 5 -62.60 -12.47 17.73
CA SER A 5 -61.18 -12.81 17.89
C SER A 5 -60.28 -12.04 16.94
N ALA A 6 -59.87 -10.86 17.40
CA ALA A 6 -58.73 -10.10 16.89
C ALA A 6 -57.44 -10.68 17.50
N ARG A 7 -56.82 -11.66 16.85
CA ARG A 7 -55.47 -12.14 17.19
C ARG A 7 -54.82 -12.77 15.94
N LYS A 8 -54.12 -12.00 15.11
CA LYS A 8 -53.07 -12.52 14.19
C LYS A 8 -52.38 -11.44 13.34
N LEU A 9 -52.20 -10.21 13.81
CA LEU A 9 -51.57 -9.15 13.01
C LEU A 9 -50.28 -8.55 13.63
N ILE A 10 -49.78 -9.09 14.74
CA ILE A 10 -48.64 -8.50 15.45
C ILE A 10 -47.26 -9.07 15.05
N PRO A 11 -47.07 -10.30 14.51
CA PRO A 11 -45.71 -10.76 14.20
C PRO A 11 -45.15 -10.28 12.85
N ILE A 12 -45.91 -9.68 11.95
CA ILE A 12 -45.42 -9.26 10.61
C ILE A 12 -44.80 -7.86 10.65
N ILE A 13 -45.17 -7.02 11.60
CA ILE A 13 -44.62 -5.65 11.73
C ILE A 13 -43.24 -5.65 12.42
N LEU A 14 -42.95 -6.63 13.25
CA LEU A 14 -41.65 -6.76 13.92
C LEU A 14 -40.54 -7.37 13.01
N LEU A 15 -40.92 -8.13 11.98
CA LEU A 15 -39.94 -8.66 11.01
C LEU A 15 -39.55 -7.63 9.95
N GLY A 16 -40.41 -6.63 9.68
CA GLY A 16 -40.10 -5.53 8.75
C GLY A 16 -39.18 -4.47 9.35
N LEU A 17 -39.09 -4.36 10.68
CA LEU A 17 -38.20 -3.37 11.32
C LEU A 17 -36.76 -3.86 11.48
N PHE A 18 -36.52 -5.18 11.46
CA PHE A 18 -35.16 -5.75 11.53
C PHE A 18 -34.42 -5.77 10.17
N LEU A 19 -35.14 -5.64 9.06
CA LEU A 19 -34.56 -5.61 7.71
C LEU A 19 -34.15 -4.20 7.25
N LEU A 20 -34.51 -3.15 7.98
CA LEU A 20 -34.15 -1.76 7.66
C LEU A 20 -32.93 -1.23 8.45
N ILE A 21 -32.37 -2.03 9.35
CA ILE A 21 -31.18 -1.64 10.15
C ILE A 21 -29.86 -2.15 9.53
N ALA A 22 -29.92 -3.04 8.52
CA ALA A 22 -28.75 -3.67 7.94
C ALA A 22 -28.10 -2.93 6.75
N CYS A 23 -28.61 -1.77 6.34
CA CYS A 23 -28.09 -1.06 5.15
C CYS A 23 -27.71 0.41 5.34
N ASN A 24 -27.49 0.87 6.57
CA ASN A 24 -26.97 2.21 6.82
C ASN A 24 -25.89 2.18 7.89
N PHE A 25 -24.73 1.58 7.56
CA PHE A 25 -23.49 2.01 8.17
C PHE A 25 -22.94 3.15 7.33
N PRO A 26 -23.06 4.42 7.77
CA PRO A 26 -22.17 5.43 7.24
C PRO A 26 -20.77 4.97 7.61
N LEU A 27 -19.87 4.87 6.65
CA LEU A 27 -18.43 4.91 6.87
C LEU A 27 -18.14 6.28 7.52
N LYS A 28 -18.48 6.42 8.79
CA LYS A 28 -17.77 7.36 9.64
C LYS A 28 -16.37 6.80 9.73
N VAL A 29 -15.45 7.39 9.00
CA VAL A 29 -14.05 7.41 9.40
C VAL A 29 -14.09 7.83 10.86
N LEU A 30 -14.01 6.88 11.78
CA LEU A 30 -13.86 7.15 13.19
C LEU A 30 -12.46 7.74 13.35
N TRP A 31 -12.39 9.05 13.25
CA TRP A 31 -11.31 9.83 13.80
C TRP A 31 -11.37 9.63 15.30
N TYR A 32 -10.77 8.55 15.79
CA TYR A 32 -10.51 8.38 17.19
C TYR A 32 -9.32 9.28 17.51
N SER A 33 -9.60 10.43 18.08
CA SER A 33 -8.59 11.23 18.77
C SER A 33 -8.35 10.54 20.12
N PRO A 34 -7.21 9.86 20.34
CA PRO A 34 -6.94 9.29 21.65
C PRO A 34 -6.83 10.45 22.65
N LYS A 35 -7.67 10.45 23.67
CA LYS A 35 -7.65 11.47 24.74
C LYS A 35 -6.38 11.45 25.58
N THR A 36 -5.51 10.46 25.37
CA THR A 36 -4.16 10.38 25.95
C THR A 36 -3.27 9.63 24.97
N ALA A 37 -2.52 10.35 24.13
CA ALA A 37 -1.30 9.78 23.57
C ALA A 37 -0.40 9.38 24.76
N PRO A 38 0.29 8.23 24.72
CA PRO A 38 1.27 7.93 25.75
C PRO A 38 2.29 9.06 25.76
N THR A 39 2.28 9.87 26.79
CA THR A 39 3.34 10.83 27.08
C THR A 39 4.57 10.01 27.36
N LEU A 40 5.53 10.01 26.45
CA LEU A 40 6.88 9.55 26.76
C LEU A 40 7.38 10.39 27.93
N ASP A 41 7.80 9.73 29.00
CA ASP A 41 8.30 10.39 30.21
C ASP A 41 9.48 11.30 29.82
N PRO A 42 9.39 12.65 30.02
CA PRO A 42 10.48 13.56 29.70
C PRO A 42 11.78 13.26 30.43
N ALA A 43 11.73 12.46 31.50
CA ALA A 43 12.90 12.04 32.28
C ALA A 43 13.83 11.07 31.51
N ILE A 44 13.37 10.45 30.41
CA ILE A 44 14.19 9.57 29.57
C ILE A 44 15.11 10.37 28.65
N PHE A 45 14.80 11.64 28.41
CA PHE A 45 15.56 12.51 27.52
C PHE A 45 16.35 13.52 28.36
N GLY A 46 17.58 13.16 28.73
CA GLY A 46 18.48 14.10 29.40
C GLY A 46 18.65 15.38 28.57
N HIS A 47 18.39 16.53 29.21
CA HIS A 47 18.62 17.84 28.62
C HIS A 47 20.10 18.03 28.30
N GLN A 48 20.48 17.89 27.05
CA GLN A 48 21.73 18.49 26.53
C GLN A 48 21.41 19.13 25.17
N GLY A 49 21.97 20.34 24.99
CA GLY A 49 21.68 21.25 23.90
C GLY A 49 21.80 20.67 22.50
N THR A 50 20.97 21.17 21.64
CA THR A 50 20.84 20.84 20.21
C THR A 50 22.21 20.96 19.52
N PRO A 51 22.81 19.85 19.03
CA PRO A 51 23.93 19.99 18.10
C PRO A 51 23.36 20.47 16.75
N ALA A 52 23.95 21.51 16.20
CA ALA A 52 23.69 21.92 14.83
C ALA A 52 24.11 20.78 13.90
N ILE A 53 23.13 20.10 13.27
CA ILE A 53 23.39 19.09 12.25
C ILE A 53 23.86 19.84 11.01
N THR A 54 25.15 19.79 10.72
CA THR A 54 25.67 20.22 9.43
C THR A 54 25.34 19.12 8.42
N LEU A 55 24.26 19.31 7.65
CA LEU A 55 23.88 18.42 6.56
C LEU A 55 24.96 18.51 5.48
N GLN A 56 25.71 17.42 5.32
CA GLN A 56 26.54 17.26 4.12
C GLN A 56 25.56 17.00 2.95
N THR A 57 25.60 17.89 1.96
CA THR A 57 24.94 17.68 0.66
C THR A 57 25.45 16.37 0.08
N PRO A 58 24.58 15.43 -0.35
CA PRO A 58 25.03 14.21 -1.03
C PRO A 58 25.87 14.63 -2.25
N GLY A 59 27.07 14.09 -2.34
CA GLY A 59 27.96 14.31 -3.48
C GLY A 59 27.27 13.90 -4.77
N ALA A 60 27.33 14.76 -5.79
CA ALA A 60 26.79 14.49 -7.11
C ALA A 60 27.40 13.18 -7.66
N ASN A 61 26.54 12.25 -8.06
CA ASN A 61 26.93 11.01 -8.70
C ASN A 61 27.62 11.32 -10.05
N PRO A 62 28.87 10.90 -10.30
CA PRO A 62 29.65 11.34 -11.46
C PRO A 62 29.23 10.71 -12.82
N LEU A 63 28.15 9.95 -12.89
CA LEU A 63 27.73 9.25 -14.11
C LEU A 63 26.52 9.86 -14.83
N ASN A 64 25.93 10.95 -14.36
CA ASN A 64 24.93 11.67 -15.12
C ASN A 64 25.59 12.77 -15.96
N PRO A 65 25.23 12.91 -17.26
CA PRO A 65 25.67 14.06 -18.03
C PRO A 65 25.22 15.31 -17.31
N VAL A 66 26.13 16.25 -17.12
CA VAL A 66 25.84 17.57 -16.54
C VAL A 66 24.77 18.22 -17.39
N THR A 67 23.52 18.05 -16.99
CA THR A 67 22.40 18.79 -17.58
C THR A 67 22.61 20.24 -17.16
N THR A 68 22.94 21.10 -18.11
CA THR A 68 23.07 22.54 -17.85
C THR A 68 21.72 23.04 -17.40
N LEU A 69 21.59 23.31 -16.08
CA LEU A 69 20.35 23.82 -15.51
C LEU A 69 20.04 25.18 -16.14
N ILE A 70 18.80 25.36 -16.62
CA ILE A 70 18.38 26.66 -17.16
C ILE A 70 18.22 27.64 -16.00
N PRO A 71 18.70 28.88 -16.18
CA PRO A 71 18.45 29.94 -15.22
C PRO A 71 16.93 30.17 -15.06
N PHE A 72 16.47 30.27 -13.84
CA PHE A 72 15.09 30.65 -13.48
C PHE A 72 15.12 31.85 -12.51
N ASP A 73 14.01 32.57 -12.44
CA ASP A 73 13.89 33.66 -11.44
C ASP A 73 13.54 33.07 -10.06
N PRO A 74 14.48 33.06 -9.09
CA PRO A 74 14.26 32.50 -7.77
C PRO A 74 13.25 33.25 -6.91
N ASN A 75 12.81 34.44 -7.35
CA ASN A 75 11.79 35.21 -6.64
C ASN A 75 10.38 34.74 -6.95
N THR A 76 10.15 34.23 -8.17
CA THR A 76 8.84 33.84 -8.69
C THR A 76 8.68 32.36 -8.96
N SER A 77 9.78 31.61 -9.04
CA SER A 77 9.78 30.22 -9.41
C SER A 77 10.78 29.40 -8.57
N VAL A 78 10.61 28.09 -8.59
CA VAL A 78 11.55 27.11 -8.05
C VAL A 78 11.96 26.13 -9.14
N SER A 79 13.21 25.67 -9.10
CA SER A 79 13.70 24.58 -9.93
C SER A 79 13.44 23.26 -9.22
N TYR A 80 12.58 22.42 -9.80
CA TYR A 80 12.28 21.09 -9.31
C TYR A 80 12.91 20.05 -10.22
N ILE A 81 13.45 18.98 -9.64
CA ILE A 81 14.01 17.85 -10.38
C ILE A 81 13.05 16.67 -10.21
N ALA A 82 12.48 16.23 -11.32
CA ALA A 82 11.51 15.14 -11.34
C ALA A 82 12.08 13.87 -10.70
N GLN A 83 11.28 13.24 -9.87
CA GLN A 83 11.62 12.06 -9.10
C GLN A 83 11.01 10.79 -9.71
N SER A 84 11.37 9.65 -9.15
CA SER A 84 10.78 8.35 -9.51
C SER A 84 9.25 8.40 -9.37
N GLY A 85 8.52 8.07 -10.44
CA GLY A 85 7.06 7.99 -10.43
C GLY A 85 6.31 9.31 -10.53
N ASP A 86 7.01 10.44 -10.67
CA ASP A 86 6.34 11.73 -10.87
C ASP A 86 5.58 11.79 -12.19
N THR A 87 4.38 12.35 -12.12
CA THR A 87 3.61 12.79 -13.30
C THR A 87 3.43 14.30 -13.23
N LEU A 88 3.19 14.94 -14.37
CA LEU A 88 3.00 16.40 -14.39
C LEU A 88 1.86 16.84 -13.47
N SER A 89 0.75 16.11 -13.45
CA SER A 89 -0.42 16.44 -12.60
C SER A 89 -0.12 16.30 -11.11
N VAL A 90 0.66 15.30 -10.70
CA VAL A 90 1.04 15.10 -9.29
C VAL A 90 2.01 16.19 -8.84
N VAL A 91 3.02 16.52 -9.64
CA VAL A 91 3.93 17.63 -9.32
C VAL A 91 3.15 18.94 -9.20
N ALA A 92 2.23 19.21 -10.13
CA ALA A 92 1.38 20.42 -10.06
C ALA A 92 0.55 20.46 -8.77
N ALA A 93 -0.01 19.31 -8.36
CA ALA A 93 -0.77 19.19 -7.12
C ALA A 93 0.10 19.45 -5.87
N HIS A 94 1.34 18.94 -5.82
CA HIS A 94 2.26 19.19 -4.70
C HIS A 94 2.61 20.67 -4.55
N PHE A 95 2.78 21.38 -5.67
CA PHE A 95 3.12 22.81 -5.68
C PHE A 95 1.91 23.73 -5.64
N ASP A 96 0.68 23.21 -5.63
CA ASP A 96 -0.57 23.98 -5.69
C ASP A 96 -0.67 24.91 -6.91
N VAL A 97 -0.29 24.39 -8.07
CA VAL A 97 -0.32 25.11 -9.34
C VAL A 97 -1.07 24.29 -10.40
N GLN A 98 -1.44 24.93 -11.53
CA GLN A 98 -1.98 24.18 -12.66
C GLN A 98 -0.84 23.55 -13.47
N PRO A 99 -1.03 22.37 -14.07
CA PRO A 99 0.00 21.70 -14.88
C PRO A 99 0.56 22.59 -16.00
N GLU A 100 -0.28 23.44 -16.60
CA GLU A 100 0.08 24.36 -17.70
C GLU A 100 1.01 25.50 -17.27
N GLN A 101 1.15 25.72 -15.96
CA GLN A 101 2.06 26.73 -15.39
C GLN A 101 3.50 26.20 -15.22
N ILE A 102 3.67 24.89 -15.31
CA ILE A 102 4.98 24.22 -15.19
C ILE A 102 5.66 24.26 -16.56
N THR A 103 6.91 24.68 -16.59
CA THR A 103 7.73 24.69 -17.79
C THR A 103 9.00 23.86 -17.64
N SER A 104 9.61 23.46 -18.74
CA SER A 104 10.86 22.69 -18.75
C SER A 104 11.66 23.05 -20.01
N PRO A 105 12.99 22.93 -19.92
CA PRO A 105 13.85 23.01 -21.12
C PRO A 105 13.64 21.81 -22.08
N GLN A 106 13.09 20.71 -21.58
CA GLN A 106 12.77 19.50 -22.32
C GLN A 106 11.26 19.40 -22.53
N GLU A 107 10.85 18.60 -23.49
CA GLU A 107 9.43 18.29 -23.68
C GLU A 107 8.83 17.65 -22.41
N ILE A 108 7.67 18.15 -21.98
CA ILE A 108 6.93 17.61 -20.84
C ILE A 108 5.84 16.70 -21.36
N SER A 109 5.87 15.42 -20.95
CA SER A 109 4.77 14.52 -21.19
C SER A 109 3.57 14.93 -20.33
N SER A 110 2.43 15.18 -20.97
CA SER A 110 1.16 15.46 -20.26
C SER A 110 0.53 14.18 -19.67
N GLN A 111 0.93 13.03 -20.17
CA GLN A 111 0.46 11.71 -19.73
C GLN A 111 1.67 10.80 -19.53
N GLY A 112 1.67 10.06 -18.43
CA GLY A 112 2.78 9.18 -18.12
C GLY A 112 3.72 9.74 -17.06
N ILE A 113 4.76 8.94 -16.77
CA ILE A 113 5.80 9.32 -15.80
C ILE A 113 6.81 10.25 -16.47
N LEU A 114 7.17 11.30 -15.77
CA LEU A 114 8.25 12.21 -16.18
C LEU A 114 9.61 11.49 -16.11
N PRO A 115 10.52 11.77 -17.04
CA PRO A 115 11.89 11.26 -16.93
C PRO A 115 12.52 11.69 -15.61
N THR A 116 12.98 10.73 -14.81
CA THR A 116 13.68 11.02 -13.55
C THR A 116 14.90 11.87 -13.83
N GLY A 117 15.05 12.97 -13.10
CA GLY A 117 16.12 13.94 -13.31
C GLY A 117 15.74 15.09 -14.26
N GLN A 118 14.56 15.07 -14.88
CA GLN A 118 14.10 16.18 -15.72
C GLN A 118 13.93 17.45 -14.88
N GLN A 119 14.48 18.57 -15.34
CA GLN A 119 14.28 19.87 -14.69
C GLN A 119 12.92 20.44 -15.06
N LEU A 120 12.16 20.82 -14.04
CA LEU A 120 10.92 21.57 -14.15
C LEU A 120 11.10 22.93 -13.48
N ILE A 121 10.56 23.97 -14.09
CA ILE A 121 10.45 25.32 -13.52
C ILE A 121 9.00 25.51 -13.09
N VAL A 122 8.80 25.56 -11.80
CA VAL A 122 7.47 25.60 -11.18
C VAL A 122 7.26 26.96 -10.51
N PRO A 123 6.11 27.62 -10.65
CA PRO A 123 5.80 28.82 -9.89
C PRO A 123 5.98 28.57 -8.38
N LYS A 124 6.49 29.56 -7.68
CA LYS A 124 6.76 29.45 -6.25
C LYS A 124 5.45 29.29 -5.47
N PRO A 125 5.32 28.23 -4.66
CA PRO A 125 4.11 28.01 -3.88
C PRO A 125 3.90 29.11 -2.85
N ALA A 126 2.64 29.41 -2.55
CA ALA A 126 2.30 30.32 -1.47
C ALA A 126 2.46 29.60 -0.12
N GLY A 127 3.30 30.13 0.76
CA GLY A 127 3.50 29.60 2.11
C GLY A 127 4.87 28.94 2.31
N ALA A 128 5.22 28.74 3.58
CA ALA A 128 6.46 28.06 3.96
C ALA A 128 6.17 26.57 4.25
N ALA A 129 6.87 25.68 3.60
CA ALA A 129 6.88 24.27 3.95
C ALA A 129 7.80 24.04 5.17
N SER A 130 7.37 23.17 6.09
CA SER A 130 8.04 23.02 7.38
C SER A 130 9.07 21.87 7.43
N TYR A 131 8.96 20.85 6.58
CA TYR A 131 9.83 19.67 6.63
C TYR A 131 10.49 19.42 5.27
N PRO A 132 11.63 20.09 4.98
CA PRO A 132 12.27 20.01 3.66
C PRO A 132 13.29 18.87 3.54
N VAL A 133 13.47 18.03 4.56
CA VAL A 133 14.54 17.01 4.60
C VAL A 133 14.02 15.68 4.14
N ARG A 134 14.64 15.10 3.09
CA ARG A 134 14.41 13.71 2.69
C ARG A 134 14.99 12.76 3.72
N LEU A 135 14.18 11.80 4.19
CA LEU A 135 14.53 10.86 5.26
C LEU A 135 14.81 9.47 4.74
N LEU A 136 13.87 8.93 3.98
CA LEU A 136 13.94 7.59 3.41
C LEU A 136 13.63 7.67 1.91
N PRO A 137 14.40 6.99 1.05
CA PRO A 137 14.02 6.78 -0.33
C PRO A 137 12.77 5.87 -0.40
N ASP A 138 12.06 5.90 -1.51
CA ASP A 138 10.87 5.09 -1.74
C ASP A 138 11.14 3.60 -1.58
N SER A 139 12.31 3.16 -2.06
CA SER A 139 12.79 1.78 -1.95
C SER A 139 13.00 1.27 -0.53
N ALA A 140 13.19 2.16 0.44
CA ALA A 140 13.31 1.82 1.86
C ALA A 140 11.96 1.75 2.58
N VAL A 141 10.88 2.18 1.94
CA VAL A 141 9.53 2.18 2.51
C VAL A 141 8.70 1.02 2.00
N ILE A 142 8.66 0.80 0.70
CA ILE A 142 7.95 -0.33 0.12
C ILE A 142 8.81 -1.60 0.11
N ASN A 143 8.19 -2.78 -0.05
CA ASN A 143 8.88 -4.07 -0.18
C ASN A 143 9.52 -4.23 -1.58
N SER A 144 10.38 -3.27 -1.91
CA SER A 144 11.17 -3.20 -3.13
C SER A 144 12.27 -4.27 -3.16
N PRO A 145 13.07 -4.40 -4.22
CA PRO A 145 14.27 -5.22 -4.17
C PRO A 145 15.17 -4.95 -2.96
N CYS A 146 15.26 -3.69 -2.47
CA CYS A 146 15.98 -3.35 -1.24
C CYS A 146 15.34 -3.88 0.05
N GLY A 147 14.06 -4.22 0.04
CA GLY A 147 13.39 -4.86 1.18
C GLY A 147 13.55 -6.38 1.13
N ARG A 148 13.41 -6.94 -0.07
CA ARG A 148 13.37 -8.39 -0.31
C ARG A 148 14.73 -9.10 -0.18
N ASP A 149 15.83 -8.37 -0.20
CA ASP A 149 17.18 -8.90 0.02
C ASP A 149 17.47 -9.20 1.51
N LEU A 150 16.61 -8.77 2.45
CA LEU A 150 16.78 -9.03 3.86
C LEU A 150 16.35 -10.45 4.23
N ASP A 151 17.30 -11.23 4.77
CA ASP A 151 16.96 -12.43 5.54
C ASP A 151 16.40 -12.00 6.91
N ILE A 152 15.07 -11.95 7.02
CA ILE A 152 14.37 -11.52 8.24
C ILE A 152 14.69 -12.46 9.42
N ALA A 153 14.80 -13.77 9.15
CA ALA A 153 15.08 -14.75 10.19
C ALA A 153 16.50 -14.56 10.76
N ALA A 154 17.50 -14.43 9.87
CA ALA A 154 18.87 -14.18 10.28
C ALA A 154 19.02 -12.83 11.02
N ALA A 155 18.33 -11.79 10.58
CA ALA A 155 18.35 -10.48 11.24
C ALA A 155 17.78 -10.54 12.67
N ILE A 156 16.62 -11.19 12.86
CA ILE A 156 15.99 -11.34 14.18
C ILE A 156 16.87 -12.23 15.09
N GLN A 157 17.35 -13.36 14.58
CA GLN A 157 18.21 -14.27 15.33
C GLN A 157 19.52 -13.59 15.73
N GLY A 158 20.15 -12.86 14.81
CA GLY A 158 21.42 -12.16 15.06
C GLY A 158 21.29 -11.04 16.09
N ALA A 159 20.13 -10.37 16.16
CA ALA A 159 19.86 -9.34 17.16
C ALA A 159 19.59 -9.91 18.57
N GLY A 160 19.05 -11.13 18.66
CA GLY A 160 18.96 -11.89 19.91
C GLY A 160 17.92 -11.39 20.92
N GLY A 161 17.02 -10.46 20.55
CA GLY A 161 16.00 -9.93 21.44
C GLY A 161 14.76 -10.82 21.54
N TYR A 162 13.74 -10.31 22.23
CA TYR A 162 12.50 -11.03 22.56
C TYR A 162 11.74 -11.51 21.32
N LEU A 163 11.78 -10.74 20.22
CA LEU A 163 11.12 -11.08 18.95
C LEU A 163 11.54 -12.46 18.41
N ASN A 164 12.76 -12.91 18.70
CA ASN A 164 13.27 -14.22 18.29
C ASN A 164 12.51 -15.41 18.92
N SER A 165 11.96 -15.22 20.13
CA SER A 165 11.17 -16.24 20.83
C SER A 165 9.66 -15.97 20.83
N TYR A 166 9.25 -14.83 20.30
CA TYR A 166 7.86 -14.42 20.27
C TYR A 166 7.00 -15.31 19.36
N THR A 167 5.79 -15.62 19.81
CA THR A 167 4.77 -16.29 19.00
C THR A 167 3.41 -15.66 19.24
N GLN A 168 2.55 -15.68 18.21
CA GLN A 168 1.18 -15.17 18.25
C GLN A 168 0.27 -16.04 17.39
N VAL A 169 -0.97 -16.25 17.84
CA VAL A 169 -2.01 -16.86 16.99
C VAL A 169 -2.63 -15.79 16.12
N VAL A 170 -2.65 -16.05 14.79
CA VAL A 170 -3.28 -15.21 13.75
C VAL A 170 -4.06 -16.15 12.84
N ASP A 171 -5.36 -15.94 12.67
CA ASP A 171 -6.21 -16.74 11.79
C ASP A 171 -6.07 -18.27 12.05
N ASP A 172 -6.11 -18.68 13.33
CA ASP A 172 -5.93 -20.06 13.82
C ASP A 172 -4.54 -20.69 13.55
N GLU A 173 -3.57 -19.91 13.05
CA GLU A 173 -2.18 -20.33 12.87
C GLU A 173 -1.27 -19.69 13.93
N THR A 174 -0.36 -20.48 14.51
CA THR A 174 0.67 -19.93 15.41
C THR A 174 1.86 -19.44 14.60
N LEU A 175 2.05 -18.11 14.58
CA LEU A 175 3.16 -17.44 13.90
C LEU A 175 4.27 -17.09 14.87
N THR A 176 5.52 -17.31 14.45
CA THR A 176 6.71 -16.77 15.11
C THR A 176 6.85 -15.26 14.81
N GLY A 177 7.67 -14.55 15.60
CA GLY A 177 7.97 -13.14 15.34
C GLY A 177 8.49 -12.88 13.93
N THR A 178 9.33 -13.78 13.40
CA THR A 178 9.79 -13.76 12.01
C THR A 178 8.63 -13.86 11.01
N GLN A 179 7.71 -14.81 11.24
CA GLN A 179 6.54 -15.00 10.35
C GLN A 179 5.57 -13.82 10.44
N VAL A 180 5.38 -13.21 11.60
CA VAL A 180 4.58 -11.99 11.75
C VAL A 180 5.14 -10.85 10.92
N VAL A 181 6.44 -10.55 11.07
CA VAL A 181 7.08 -9.47 10.29
C VAL A 181 7.02 -9.76 8.79
N LYS A 182 7.34 -10.99 8.38
CA LYS A 182 7.26 -11.41 6.99
C LYS A 182 5.86 -11.26 6.42
N ARG A 183 4.83 -11.77 7.12
CA ARG A 183 3.43 -11.70 6.67
C ARG A 183 2.97 -10.24 6.52
N VAL A 184 3.27 -9.36 7.47
CA VAL A 184 2.94 -7.94 7.35
C VAL A 184 3.67 -7.29 6.18
N ALA A 185 4.99 -7.52 6.04
CA ALA A 185 5.78 -6.97 4.94
C ALA A 185 5.24 -7.38 3.56
N GLU A 186 4.87 -8.65 3.39
CA GLU A 186 4.32 -9.18 2.15
C GLU A 186 2.90 -8.70 1.88
N ASN A 187 2.04 -8.69 2.90
CA ASN A 187 0.64 -8.29 2.77
C ASN A 187 0.48 -6.81 2.43
N THR A 188 1.28 -5.96 3.04
CA THR A 188 1.18 -4.51 2.88
C THR A 188 2.18 -3.95 1.87
N SER A 189 3.04 -4.80 1.35
CA SER A 189 4.23 -4.42 0.57
C SER A 189 5.09 -3.35 1.24
N THR A 190 5.32 -3.50 2.56
CA THR A 190 6.17 -2.61 3.35
C THR A 190 7.55 -3.24 3.55
N ASN A 191 8.61 -2.43 3.46
CA ASN A 191 9.99 -2.90 3.65
C ASN A 191 10.18 -3.50 5.05
N PRO A 192 10.62 -4.77 5.18
CA PRO A 192 10.80 -5.42 6.47
C PRO A 192 11.83 -4.76 7.38
N ARG A 193 12.85 -4.07 6.83
CA ARG A 193 13.80 -3.28 7.63
C ARG A 193 13.09 -2.15 8.38
N LEU A 194 12.13 -1.48 7.72
CA LEU A 194 11.35 -0.42 8.35
C LEU A 194 10.47 -0.98 9.47
N LEU A 195 9.82 -2.13 9.25
CA LEU A 195 8.99 -2.79 10.27
C LEU A 195 9.83 -3.21 11.49
N LEU A 196 10.99 -3.82 11.27
CA LEU A 196 11.91 -4.21 12.35
C LEU A 196 12.45 -2.99 13.11
N ALA A 197 12.82 -1.91 12.39
CA ALA A 197 13.24 -0.66 13.03
C ALA A 197 12.11 -0.04 13.85
N PHE A 198 10.86 -0.16 13.40
CA PHE A 198 9.72 0.34 14.15
C PHE A 198 9.44 -0.49 15.42
N ILE A 199 9.57 -1.82 15.35
CA ILE A 199 9.49 -2.71 16.53
C ILE A 199 10.59 -2.32 17.53
N GLU A 200 11.82 -2.15 17.06
CA GLU A 200 12.91 -1.74 17.95
C GLU A 200 12.68 -0.37 18.57
N PHE A 201 12.28 0.61 17.77
CA PHE A 201 11.99 1.96 18.26
C PHE A 201 10.88 2.00 19.31
N ARG A 202 9.88 1.12 19.22
CA ARG A 202 8.71 1.14 20.12
C ARG A 202 8.83 0.24 21.34
N SER A 203 9.48 -0.90 21.20
CA SER A 203 9.47 -1.95 22.23
C SER A 203 10.84 -2.52 22.57
N HIS A 204 11.87 -2.19 21.79
CA HIS A 204 13.21 -2.79 21.88
C HIS A 204 13.22 -4.33 21.76
N TRP A 205 12.15 -4.92 21.19
CA TRP A 205 12.02 -6.39 21.12
C TRP A 205 12.99 -7.05 20.15
N LEU A 206 13.60 -6.29 19.24
CA LEU A 206 14.58 -6.83 18.33
C LEU A 206 15.91 -7.11 19.05
N THR A 207 16.37 -6.21 19.93
CA THR A 207 17.68 -6.31 20.58
C THR A 207 17.64 -6.59 22.08
N GLN A 208 16.50 -6.45 22.75
CA GLN A 208 16.38 -6.60 24.21
C GLN A 208 15.39 -7.70 24.61
N MET A 209 15.56 -8.21 25.84
CA MET A 209 14.69 -9.19 26.48
C MET A 209 13.99 -8.51 27.67
N PRO A 210 12.80 -7.90 27.47
CA PRO A 210 12.08 -7.25 28.56
C PRO A 210 11.60 -8.26 29.58
N GLU A 211 11.65 -7.90 30.87
CA GLU A 211 11.17 -8.75 31.98
C GLU A 211 9.66 -8.99 31.90
N SER A 212 8.89 -8.02 31.46
CA SER A 212 7.43 -8.07 31.34
C SER A 212 6.99 -7.47 29.99
N PRO A 213 7.04 -8.23 28.89
CA PRO A 213 6.65 -7.74 27.59
C PRO A 213 5.14 -7.43 27.54
N ASN A 214 4.79 -6.29 26.94
CA ASN A 214 3.39 -5.97 26.68
C ASN A 214 2.89 -6.78 25.47
N LEU A 215 2.19 -7.88 25.73
CA LEU A 215 1.69 -8.76 24.68
C LEU A 215 0.39 -8.25 24.04
N THR A 216 -0.38 -7.43 24.77
CA THR A 216 -1.63 -6.87 24.23
C THR A 216 -1.34 -5.78 23.21
N TYR A 217 -0.44 -4.87 23.55
CA TYR A 217 -0.04 -3.77 22.63
C TYR A 217 1.49 -3.66 22.56
N PRO A 218 2.15 -4.57 21.83
CA PRO A 218 3.61 -4.63 21.73
C PRO A 218 4.29 -3.34 21.27
N LEU A 219 3.61 -2.58 20.38
CA LEU A 219 4.09 -1.31 19.86
C LEU A 219 3.50 -0.11 20.65
N SER A 220 2.74 -0.36 21.71
CA SER A 220 2.10 0.66 22.55
C SER A 220 1.25 1.66 21.76
N LEU A 221 0.58 1.21 20.70
CA LEU A 221 -0.37 2.05 19.97
C LEU A 221 -1.69 2.15 20.73
N ASN A 222 -2.01 1.15 21.56
CA ASN A 222 -3.20 1.09 22.41
C ASN A 222 -4.52 1.34 21.66
N THR A 223 -4.58 0.91 20.40
CA THR A 223 -5.76 1.07 19.53
C THR A 223 -6.67 -0.14 19.72
N PRO A 224 -7.92 0.02 20.20
CA PRO A 224 -8.87 -1.09 20.34
C PRO A 224 -9.04 -1.85 19.03
N HIS A 225 -9.16 -3.18 19.11
CA HIS A 225 -9.23 -4.13 17.99
C HIS A 225 -7.95 -4.29 17.16
N TYR A 226 -6.83 -3.78 17.67
CA TYR A 226 -5.50 -3.98 17.08
C TYR A 226 -4.54 -4.65 18.09
N GLU A 227 -5.07 -5.60 18.89
CA GLU A 227 -4.29 -6.30 19.90
C GLU A 227 -3.30 -7.30 19.26
N GLY A 228 -2.08 -7.34 19.79
CA GLY A 228 -0.98 -8.21 19.32
C GLY A 228 -0.11 -7.56 18.25
N LEU A 229 1.08 -8.13 18.08
CA LEU A 229 2.11 -7.57 17.19
C LEU A 229 1.64 -7.52 15.73
N TYR A 230 0.95 -8.56 15.25
CA TYR A 230 0.49 -8.63 13.86
C TYR A 230 -0.44 -7.46 13.49
N LEU A 231 -1.45 -7.21 14.33
CA LEU A 231 -2.42 -6.15 14.07
C LEU A 231 -1.84 -4.76 14.27
N GLU A 232 -1.06 -4.52 15.36
CA GLU A 232 -0.41 -3.23 15.55
C GLU A 232 0.59 -2.92 14.43
N LEU A 233 1.38 -3.90 13.99
CA LEU A 233 2.36 -3.71 12.91
C LEU A 233 1.65 -3.50 11.56
N SER A 234 0.52 -4.18 11.33
CA SER A 234 -0.35 -3.95 10.17
C SER A 234 -0.94 -2.54 10.17
N LEU A 235 -1.32 -2.02 11.34
CA LEU A 235 -1.80 -0.64 11.48
C LEU A 235 -0.71 0.38 11.15
N VAL A 236 0.52 0.14 11.60
CA VAL A 236 1.69 0.97 11.25
C VAL A 236 1.91 1.00 9.75
N ALA A 237 1.94 -0.18 9.11
CA ALA A 237 2.10 -0.30 7.66
C ALA A 237 0.96 0.39 6.89
N LYS A 238 -0.29 0.26 7.37
CA LYS A 238 -1.45 0.95 6.82
C LYS A 238 -1.30 2.48 6.87
N MET A 239 -0.90 3.05 8.01
CA MET A 239 -0.69 4.50 8.14
C MET A 239 0.43 4.98 7.21
N LEU A 240 1.54 4.23 7.15
CA LEU A 240 2.67 4.52 6.27
C LEU A 240 2.24 4.54 4.79
N ASN A 241 1.54 3.49 4.35
CA ASN A 241 1.05 3.36 2.99
C ASN A 241 0.02 4.46 2.65
N THR A 242 -0.86 4.82 3.60
CA THR A 242 -1.80 5.94 3.40
C THR A 242 -1.06 7.23 3.03
N GLY A 243 -0.03 7.59 3.76
CA GLY A 243 0.78 8.77 3.44
C GLY A 243 1.57 8.62 2.14
N TYR A 244 2.17 7.45 1.92
CA TYR A 244 2.96 7.16 0.72
C TYR A 244 2.12 7.29 -0.56
N TYR A 245 1.00 6.57 -0.63
CA TYR A 245 0.16 6.55 -1.84
C TYR A 245 -0.68 7.80 -2.01
N ALA A 246 -1.11 8.44 -0.92
CA ALA A 246 -1.76 9.75 -1.02
C ALA A 246 -0.81 10.83 -1.57
N TRP A 247 0.49 10.78 -1.22
CA TRP A 247 1.51 11.63 -1.84
C TRP A 247 1.71 11.27 -3.31
N ARG A 248 1.88 10.00 -3.63
CA ARG A 248 1.99 9.52 -5.03
C ARG A 248 0.84 9.97 -5.94
N GLN A 249 -0.33 10.23 -5.37
CA GLN A 249 -1.53 10.65 -6.10
C GLN A 249 -1.79 12.16 -6.00
N GLY A 250 -0.92 12.93 -5.35
CA GLY A 250 -1.10 14.37 -5.15
C GLY A 250 -2.29 14.74 -4.25
N GLN A 251 -2.73 13.81 -3.38
CA GLN A 251 -3.92 13.97 -2.53
C GLN A 251 -3.64 14.64 -1.19
N ILE A 252 -2.38 14.65 -0.73
CA ILE A 252 -1.98 15.32 0.51
C ILE A 252 -0.91 16.35 0.25
N ARG A 253 -0.99 17.48 0.97
CA ARG A 253 0.00 18.55 1.01
C ARG A 253 0.32 18.97 2.44
N ASP A 254 -0.51 18.56 3.38
CA ASP A 254 -0.41 18.92 4.79
C ASP A 254 -0.45 17.68 5.66
N LEU A 255 0.25 17.74 6.78
CA LEU A 255 0.18 16.80 7.88
C LEU A 255 -0.79 17.33 8.93
N THR A 256 -1.65 16.48 9.44
CA THR A 256 -2.46 16.75 10.63
C THR A 256 -1.95 15.88 11.77
N PHE A 257 -1.63 16.50 12.91
CA PHE A 257 -1.06 15.78 14.06
C PHE A 257 -2.13 15.21 14.99
N SER A 258 -1.79 14.11 15.68
CA SER A 258 -2.66 13.43 16.67
C SER A 258 -2.89 14.40 17.79
N GLY A 259 -2.89 15.36 18.15
CA GLY A 259 -3.17 16.37 19.17
C GLY A 259 -3.80 17.64 18.59
N GLY A 260 -4.06 17.61 17.28
CA GLY A 260 -4.50 18.80 16.53
C GLY A 260 -3.31 19.62 16.01
N GLY A 261 -3.63 20.59 15.16
CA GLY A 261 -2.65 21.38 14.40
C GLY A 261 -2.28 20.71 13.07
N SER A 262 -1.79 21.49 12.14
CA SER A 262 -1.34 21.04 10.83
C SER A 262 -0.11 21.81 10.37
N THR A 263 0.63 21.22 9.43
CA THR A 263 1.78 21.87 8.79
C THR A 263 1.94 21.35 7.36
N GLY A 264 2.45 22.20 6.47
CA GLY A 264 2.70 21.83 5.08
C GLY A 264 3.85 20.81 4.94
N ILE A 265 3.73 19.96 3.94
CA ILE A 265 4.80 19.08 3.47
C ILE A 265 5.57 19.81 2.36
N SER A 266 6.90 19.76 2.37
CA SER A 266 7.68 20.35 1.29
C SER A 266 7.40 19.64 -0.04
N PRO A 267 7.04 20.38 -1.11
CA PRO A 267 6.62 19.78 -2.37
C PRO A 267 7.72 19.04 -3.13
N ASP A 268 8.99 19.16 -2.70
CA ASP A 268 10.15 18.48 -3.26
C ASP A 268 10.52 17.16 -2.57
N LEU A 269 9.72 16.72 -1.60
CA LEU A 269 9.93 15.45 -0.93
C LEU A 269 9.48 14.26 -1.82
N ASN A 270 10.10 13.10 -1.59
CA ASN A 270 9.69 11.84 -2.18
C ASN A 270 8.58 11.16 -1.37
N ALA A 271 7.88 10.21 -1.99
CA ALA A 271 6.76 9.50 -1.37
C ALA A 271 7.17 8.73 -0.09
N GLY A 272 8.37 8.15 -0.06
CA GLY A 272 8.88 7.44 1.11
C GLY A 272 8.99 8.35 2.34
N THR A 273 9.54 9.55 2.15
CA THR A 273 9.60 10.54 3.23
C THR A 273 8.19 11.02 3.62
N ALA A 274 7.32 11.35 2.65
CA ALA A 274 5.96 11.80 2.94
C ALA A 274 5.15 10.73 3.70
N GLY A 275 5.27 9.46 3.34
CA GLY A 275 4.66 8.34 4.07
C GLY A 275 5.13 8.24 5.51
N LEU A 276 6.44 8.37 5.74
CA LEU A 276 7.01 8.35 7.09
C LEU A 276 6.53 9.56 7.93
N LEU A 277 6.55 10.76 7.36
CA LEU A 277 6.03 11.97 8.03
C LEU A 277 4.55 11.81 8.38
N TYR A 278 3.76 11.26 7.47
CA TYR A 278 2.34 10.98 7.72
C TYR A 278 2.15 9.98 8.87
N LEU A 279 2.84 8.83 8.85
CA LEU A 279 2.80 7.85 9.94
C LEU A 279 3.06 8.51 11.30
N PHE A 280 4.14 9.27 11.41
CA PHE A 280 4.52 9.92 12.67
C PHE A 280 3.56 11.02 13.08
N SER A 281 2.95 11.76 12.14
CA SER A 281 1.92 12.76 12.47
C SER A 281 0.66 12.14 13.04
N GLN A 282 0.31 10.92 12.62
CA GLN A 282 -0.84 10.18 13.18
C GLN A 282 -0.57 9.67 14.61
N LEU A 283 0.69 9.40 14.95
CA LEU A 283 1.08 8.82 16.24
C LEU A 283 1.43 9.86 17.28
N TYR A 284 1.91 11.04 16.88
CA TYR A 284 2.47 12.04 17.79
C TYR A 284 1.82 13.42 17.61
N SER A 285 1.74 14.17 18.72
CA SER A 285 1.49 15.60 18.65
C SER A 285 2.69 16.34 18.06
N GLN A 286 2.49 17.52 17.52
CA GLN A 286 3.55 18.29 16.84
C GLN A 286 4.84 18.45 17.67
N PRO A 287 4.84 18.76 18.97
CA PRO A 287 6.07 18.87 19.76
C PRO A 287 6.82 17.54 19.92
N ASN A 288 6.10 16.40 19.99
CA ASN A 288 6.69 15.09 20.18
C ASN A 288 7.11 14.44 18.84
N PHE A 289 6.55 14.88 17.75
CA PHE A 289 6.82 14.38 16.40
C PHE A 289 8.30 14.51 16.03
N GLU A 290 8.89 15.68 16.23
CA GLU A 290 10.29 15.93 15.89
C GLU A 290 11.23 15.09 16.75
N ILE A 291 10.94 14.96 18.03
CA ILE A 291 11.72 14.14 18.96
C ILE A 291 11.65 12.65 18.55
N ALA A 292 10.44 12.17 18.27
CA ALA A 292 10.23 10.76 17.92
C ALA A 292 10.86 10.40 16.57
N LEU A 293 10.90 11.31 15.64
CA LEU A 293 11.43 11.06 14.28
C LEU A 293 12.92 11.36 14.16
N TYR A 294 13.38 12.52 14.66
CA TYR A 294 14.73 13.06 14.44
C TYR A 294 15.63 13.02 15.69
N GLY A 295 15.07 12.79 16.89
CA GLY A 295 15.85 12.78 18.13
C GLY A 295 16.99 11.76 18.12
N GLU A 296 17.92 11.90 19.04
CA GLU A 296 19.07 11.00 19.19
C GLU A 296 18.67 9.53 19.33
N ASN A 297 17.56 9.27 20.04
CA ASN A 297 16.94 7.94 20.18
C ASN A 297 15.65 7.83 19.34
N GLY A 298 15.48 8.69 18.35
CA GLY A 298 14.33 8.69 17.46
C GLY A 298 14.39 7.57 16.41
N PHE A 299 13.29 7.44 15.66
CA PHE A 299 13.15 6.38 14.67
C PHE A 299 14.28 6.37 13.62
N MET A 300 14.68 7.54 13.10
CA MET A 300 15.74 7.60 12.07
C MET A 300 17.09 7.18 12.60
N ALA A 301 17.41 7.49 13.87
CA ALA A 301 18.62 6.99 14.53
C ALA A 301 18.55 5.47 14.71
N THR A 302 17.41 4.94 15.20
CA THR A 302 17.16 3.50 15.34
C THR A 302 17.32 2.77 14.01
N TYR A 303 16.69 3.28 12.94
CA TYR A 303 16.81 2.68 11.60
C TYR A 303 18.27 2.61 11.12
N ARG A 304 19.00 3.72 11.21
CA ARG A 304 20.41 3.78 10.77
C ARG A 304 21.34 2.91 11.61
N ASN A 305 21.10 2.82 12.90
CA ASN A 305 21.90 1.95 13.79
C ASN A 305 21.71 0.46 13.44
N LEU A 306 20.51 0.05 13.03
CA LEU A 306 20.22 -1.34 12.67
C LEU A 306 20.67 -1.69 11.24
N PHE A 307 20.42 -0.81 10.29
CA PHE A 307 20.49 -1.14 8.86
C PHE A 307 21.40 -0.23 8.05
N GLY A 308 22.00 0.77 8.66
CA GLY A 308 22.88 1.73 7.97
C GLY A 308 22.12 2.77 7.14
N ASP A 309 22.77 3.28 6.12
CA ASP A 309 22.21 4.30 5.23
C ASP A 309 21.31 3.68 4.16
N PRO A 310 20.00 3.98 4.17
CA PRO A 310 19.05 3.42 3.20
C PRO A 310 19.31 3.87 1.74
N SER A 311 20.02 4.97 1.54
CA SER A 311 20.33 5.49 0.19
C SER A 311 21.31 4.61 -0.59
N ILE A 312 22.08 3.76 0.08
CA ILE A 312 23.08 2.90 -0.57
C ILE A 312 22.40 1.89 -1.50
N CYS A 313 21.39 1.15 -1.01
CA CYS A 313 20.66 0.21 -1.85
C CYS A 313 19.84 0.95 -2.91
N ASP A 314 19.20 2.05 -2.56
CA ASP A 314 18.43 2.87 -3.50
C ASP A 314 19.28 3.31 -4.70
N ALA A 315 20.48 3.77 -4.46
CA ALA A 315 21.42 4.14 -5.52
C ALA A 315 21.84 2.95 -6.41
N GLN A 316 21.88 1.74 -5.86
CA GLN A 316 22.24 0.53 -6.61
C GLN A 316 21.11 0.06 -7.53
N ILE A 317 19.85 0.10 -7.05
CA ILE A 317 18.70 -0.36 -7.84
C ILE A 317 18.16 0.71 -8.79
N GLY A 318 18.51 1.99 -8.55
CA GLY A 318 18.00 3.14 -9.29
C GLY A 318 16.51 3.41 -9.07
N PRO A 319 15.93 4.34 -9.86
CA PRO A 319 14.53 4.72 -9.72
C PRO A 319 13.58 3.53 -9.88
N LEU A 320 12.59 3.40 -8.99
CA LEU A 320 11.61 2.32 -9.05
C LEU A 320 10.69 2.46 -10.27
N LEU A 321 10.05 3.61 -10.42
CA LEU A 321 9.16 3.93 -11.52
C LEU A 321 9.80 4.97 -12.44
N THR A 322 9.97 4.61 -13.71
CA THR A 322 10.57 5.48 -14.73
C THR A 322 9.62 5.66 -15.92
N SER A 323 9.88 6.66 -16.74
CA SER A 323 9.12 6.91 -17.98
C SER A 323 9.21 5.78 -19.01
N THR A 324 10.10 4.81 -18.83
CA THR A 324 10.27 3.65 -19.73
C THR A 324 9.46 2.44 -19.31
N VAL A 325 8.83 2.46 -18.12
CA VAL A 325 8.01 1.34 -17.63
C VAL A 325 6.78 1.21 -18.52
N GLN A 326 6.58 0.00 -19.07
CA GLN A 326 5.42 -0.33 -19.89
C GLN A 326 4.42 -1.16 -19.08
N THR A 327 3.12 -0.89 -19.28
CA THR A 327 2.05 -1.71 -18.69
C THR A 327 2.13 -3.14 -19.25
N PRO A 328 2.05 -4.19 -18.42
CA PRO A 328 2.07 -5.56 -18.91
C PRO A 328 0.79 -5.89 -19.67
N VAL A 329 0.90 -6.78 -20.65
CA VAL A 329 -0.26 -7.39 -21.27
C VAL A 329 -0.78 -8.48 -20.32
N LEU A 330 -2.03 -8.32 -19.88
CA LEU A 330 -2.67 -9.23 -18.96
C LEU A 330 -3.96 -9.78 -19.55
N GLU A 331 -4.20 -11.06 -19.27
CA GLU A 331 -5.44 -11.73 -19.63
C GLU A 331 -6.41 -11.76 -18.42
N LEU A 332 -7.71 -11.86 -18.72
CA LEU A 332 -8.70 -12.16 -17.68
C LEU A 332 -8.37 -13.49 -17.02
N PRO A 333 -8.52 -13.62 -15.68
CA PRO A 333 -8.03 -14.78 -14.93
C PRO A 333 -8.92 -16.03 -15.05
N PHE A 334 -9.54 -16.26 -16.22
CA PHE A 334 -10.40 -17.39 -16.51
C PHE A 334 -10.38 -17.77 -18.00
N ALA A 335 -10.85 -18.97 -18.33
CA ALA A 335 -10.71 -19.53 -19.67
C ALA A 335 -11.57 -18.80 -20.71
N ALA A 336 -11.05 -18.75 -21.94
CA ALA A 336 -11.80 -18.23 -23.09
C ALA A 336 -13.12 -19.01 -23.26
N GLY A 337 -14.21 -18.26 -23.48
CA GLY A 337 -15.57 -18.81 -23.59
C GLY A 337 -16.28 -19.10 -22.27
N GLU A 338 -15.61 -19.02 -21.12
CA GLU A 338 -16.28 -19.07 -19.82
C GLU A 338 -16.96 -17.74 -19.49
N VAL A 339 -18.10 -17.84 -18.80
CA VAL A 339 -18.84 -16.67 -18.29
C VAL A 339 -18.51 -16.50 -16.84
N TRP A 340 -17.90 -15.36 -16.50
CA TRP A 340 -17.69 -14.92 -15.13
C TRP A 340 -18.42 -13.59 -14.89
N ALA A 341 -18.48 -13.16 -13.66
CA ALA A 341 -19.08 -11.88 -13.27
C ALA A 341 -18.03 -10.97 -12.65
N LEU A 342 -18.01 -9.71 -13.03
CA LEU A 342 -17.29 -8.63 -12.34
C LEU A 342 -18.08 -8.29 -11.06
N THR A 343 -17.74 -8.93 -9.94
CA THR A 343 -18.47 -8.78 -8.67
C THR A 343 -17.95 -7.64 -7.82
N GLY A 344 -16.69 -7.26 -7.95
CA GLY A 344 -16.09 -6.07 -7.36
C GLY A 344 -15.41 -5.22 -8.41
N GLY A 345 -15.92 -3.98 -8.58
CA GLY A 345 -15.25 -2.96 -9.38
C GLY A 345 -13.99 -2.45 -8.68
N LEU A 346 -13.33 -1.45 -9.26
CA LEU A 346 -12.08 -0.92 -8.71
C LEU A 346 -12.18 -0.59 -7.22
N HIS A 347 -11.31 -1.21 -6.45
CA HIS A 347 -11.16 -1.02 -5.02
C HIS A 347 -9.68 -1.14 -4.63
N LEU A 348 -9.39 -1.03 -3.32
CA LEU A 348 -8.02 -1.02 -2.82
C LEU A 348 -7.30 -2.33 -3.13
N ASP A 349 -6.04 -2.25 -3.54
CA ASP A 349 -5.23 -3.40 -3.96
C ASP A 349 -5.07 -4.45 -2.85
N TRP A 350 -4.96 -4.00 -1.61
CA TRP A 350 -4.88 -4.88 -0.44
C TRP A 350 -5.80 -4.40 0.69
N ASN A 351 -5.52 -3.23 1.25
CA ASN A 351 -6.26 -2.67 2.38
C ASN A 351 -6.27 -1.13 2.33
N THR A 352 -6.87 -0.50 3.32
CA THR A 352 -6.86 0.96 3.46
C THR A 352 -5.41 1.47 3.44
N GLY A 353 -5.15 2.44 2.58
CA GLY A 353 -3.82 3.02 2.37
C GLY A 353 -3.16 2.58 1.06
N THR A 354 -3.62 1.49 0.40
CA THR A 354 -3.16 1.15 -0.95
C THR A 354 -4.00 1.88 -2.02
N PRO A 355 -3.50 2.01 -3.26
CA PRO A 355 -4.29 2.61 -4.33
C PRO A 355 -5.46 1.71 -4.75
N ALA A 356 -6.39 2.25 -5.54
CA ALA A 356 -7.48 1.49 -6.13
C ALA A 356 -7.03 0.92 -7.47
N GLY A 357 -6.66 -0.35 -7.48
CA GLY A 357 -6.15 -1.07 -8.65
C GLY A 357 -6.67 -2.49 -8.77
N ALA A 358 -7.45 -2.96 -7.78
CA ALA A 358 -7.95 -4.32 -7.77
C ALA A 358 -9.35 -4.47 -8.37
N LEU A 359 -9.63 -5.68 -8.86
CA LEU A 359 -10.93 -6.13 -9.38
C LEU A 359 -11.26 -7.52 -8.83
N ASP A 360 -12.57 -7.79 -8.63
CA ASP A 360 -13.05 -9.11 -8.23
C ASP A 360 -13.87 -9.77 -9.33
N PHE A 361 -13.54 -11.03 -9.61
CA PHE A 361 -14.26 -11.86 -10.56
C PHE A 361 -14.79 -13.13 -9.90
N ALA A 362 -16.07 -13.44 -10.07
CA ALA A 362 -16.69 -14.66 -9.58
C ALA A 362 -17.18 -15.56 -10.73
N PRO A 363 -16.96 -16.88 -10.65
CA PRO A 363 -17.48 -17.79 -11.66
C PRO A 363 -19.01 -17.92 -11.54
N VAL A 364 -19.71 -17.95 -12.69
CA VAL A 364 -21.17 -18.13 -12.73
C VAL A 364 -21.49 -19.62 -12.77
N THR A 365 -21.34 -20.29 -11.63
CA THR A 365 -21.46 -21.75 -11.52
C THR A 365 -22.72 -22.23 -10.80
N GLY A 366 -23.44 -21.36 -10.11
CA GLY A 366 -24.56 -21.74 -9.23
C GLY A 366 -24.14 -22.48 -7.95
N GLU A 367 -22.86 -22.49 -7.63
CA GLU A 367 -22.33 -23.06 -6.38
C GLU A 367 -22.73 -22.20 -5.16
N SER A 368 -22.67 -22.80 -3.97
CA SER A 368 -22.92 -22.10 -2.71
C SER A 368 -21.85 -21.02 -2.46
N ARG A 369 -22.16 -20.04 -1.63
CA ARG A 369 -21.17 -19.03 -1.20
C ARG A 369 -20.07 -19.69 -0.37
N CYS A 370 -18.87 -19.17 -0.51
CA CYS A 370 -17.69 -19.57 0.26
C CYS A 370 -17.36 -21.07 0.21
N VAL A 371 -17.51 -21.67 -0.97
CA VAL A 371 -16.99 -23.00 -1.28
C VAL A 371 -15.74 -22.86 -2.17
N VAL A 372 -14.88 -23.87 -2.17
CA VAL A 372 -13.84 -24.00 -3.20
C VAL A 372 -14.55 -24.32 -4.52
N SER A 373 -14.50 -23.40 -5.47
CA SER A 373 -15.18 -23.56 -6.76
C SER A 373 -14.52 -24.65 -7.60
N ARG A 374 -15.29 -25.27 -8.49
CA ARG A 374 -14.74 -26.15 -9.54
C ARG A 374 -14.13 -25.39 -10.72
N ALA A 375 -14.46 -24.10 -10.86
CA ALA A 375 -13.84 -23.24 -11.84
C ALA A 375 -12.34 -23.05 -11.54
N TRP A 376 -11.56 -22.74 -12.56
CA TRP A 376 -10.13 -22.50 -12.41
C TRP A 376 -9.79 -21.02 -12.54
N VAL A 377 -8.98 -20.53 -11.62
CA VAL A 377 -8.24 -19.30 -11.83
C VAL A 377 -7.06 -19.59 -12.75
N LEU A 378 -6.87 -18.77 -13.77
CA LEU A 378 -5.77 -18.87 -14.72
C LEU A 378 -4.76 -17.75 -14.52
N ALA A 379 -3.50 -18.03 -14.85
CA ALA A 379 -2.45 -17.03 -14.85
C ALA A 379 -2.73 -15.96 -15.92
N SER A 380 -2.80 -14.70 -15.53
CA SER A 380 -3.05 -13.57 -16.44
C SER A 380 -1.87 -13.25 -17.34
N ALA A 381 -0.68 -13.75 -17.05
CA ALA A 381 0.54 -13.61 -17.85
C ALA A 381 1.53 -14.72 -17.48
N ALA A 382 2.59 -14.86 -18.29
CA ALA A 382 3.71 -15.74 -17.96
C ALA A 382 4.49 -15.21 -16.74
N GLY A 383 4.93 -16.13 -15.87
CA GLY A 383 5.66 -15.74 -14.67
C GLY A 383 6.09 -16.91 -13.81
N VAL A 384 6.64 -16.59 -12.64
CA VAL A 384 7.01 -17.54 -11.60
C VAL A 384 6.15 -17.29 -10.37
N VAL A 385 5.62 -18.33 -9.77
CA VAL A 385 4.91 -18.25 -8.48
C VAL A 385 5.90 -17.81 -7.41
N SER A 386 5.83 -16.56 -6.97
CA SER A 386 6.78 -15.94 -6.03
C SER A 386 6.28 -15.92 -4.59
N ARG A 387 4.96 -16.10 -4.38
CA ARG A 387 4.34 -16.18 -3.05
C ARG A 387 3.10 -17.04 -3.09
N VAL A 388 2.91 -17.86 -2.03
CA VAL A 388 1.69 -18.62 -1.75
C VAL A 388 1.42 -18.64 -0.25
N GLY A 389 0.16 -18.69 0.14
CA GLY A 389 -0.27 -18.77 1.55
C GLY A 389 -1.46 -17.84 1.80
N ASP A 390 -2.23 -18.07 2.87
CA ASP A 390 -3.33 -17.22 3.31
C ASP A 390 -4.31 -16.81 2.19
N GLY A 391 -4.70 -17.78 1.33
CA GLY A 391 -5.55 -17.49 0.17
C GLY A 391 -4.87 -16.70 -0.95
N VAL A 392 -3.58 -16.41 -0.85
CA VAL A 392 -2.82 -15.65 -1.86
C VAL A 392 -2.02 -16.57 -2.77
N LEU A 393 -1.98 -16.23 -4.05
CA LEU A 393 -0.97 -16.63 -5.02
C LEU A 393 -0.48 -15.38 -5.72
N GLN A 394 0.85 -15.16 -5.76
CA GLN A 394 1.46 -14.03 -6.46
C GLN A 394 2.41 -14.53 -7.53
N LEU A 395 2.33 -13.93 -8.70
CA LEU A 395 3.24 -14.17 -9.82
C LEU A 395 4.21 -13.01 -9.97
N THR A 396 5.50 -13.28 -10.05
CA THR A 396 6.48 -12.35 -10.64
C THR A 396 6.48 -12.60 -12.14
N LEU A 397 6.08 -11.60 -12.93
CA LEU A 397 5.98 -11.73 -14.37
C LEU A 397 7.37 -11.79 -15.02
N THR A 398 7.50 -12.63 -16.04
CA THR A 398 8.75 -12.84 -16.78
C THR A 398 8.59 -12.47 -18.25
N ASP A 399 9.71 -12.08 -18.86
CA ASP A 399 9.82 -11.94 -20.32
C ASP A 399 10.02 -13.30 -21.01
N GLU A 400 10.18 -13.30 -22.31
CA GLU A 400 10.43 -14.49 -23.14
C GLU A 400 11.75 -15.23 -22.77
N ASN A 401 12.69 -14.55 -22.12
CA ASN A 401 13.95 -15.11 -21.63
C ASN A 401 13.87 -15.53 -20.15
N LEU A 402 12.67 -15.60 -19.58
CA LEU A 402 12.39 -15.91 -18.17
C LEU A 402 13.02 -14.91 -17.19
N GLN A 403 13.32 -13.67 -17.64
CA GLN A 403 13.83 -12.62 -16.76
C GLN A 403 12.67 -11.85 -16.12
N PRO A 404 12.74 -11.50 -14.83
CA PRO A 404 11.72 -10.71 -14.18
C PRO A 404 11.54 -9.33 -14.85
N THR A 405 10.31 -8.99 -15.18
CA THR A 405 9.95 -7.70 -15.79
C THR A 405 9.85 -6.56 -14.77
N GLY A 406 9.83 -6.89 -13.49
CA GLY A 406 9.50 -6.00 -12.38
C GLY A 406 8.01 -5.96 -12.03
N TRP A 407 7.14 -6.41 -12.93
CA TRP A 407 5.70 -6.52 -12.67
C TRP A 407 5.37 -7.78 -11.89
N GLU A 408 4.34 -7.68 -11.05
CA GLU A 408 3.79 -8.76 -10.27
C GLU A 408 2.26 -8.70 -10.33
N VAL A 409 1.62 -9.86 -10.35
CA VAL A 409 0.17 -9.99 -10.23
C VAL A 409 -0.15 -10.80 -9.00
N LEU A 410 -0.96 -10.22 -8.13
CA LEU A 410 -1.47 -10.87 -6.93
C LEU A 410 -2.89 -11.37 -7.21
N TYR A 411 -3.14 -12.63 -6.87
CA TYR A 411 -4.46 -13.25 -6.82
C TYR A 411 -4.77 -13.58 -5.37
N MET A 412 -5.93 -13.11 -4.87
CA MET A 412 -6.40 -13.41 -3.53
C MET A 412 -7.68 -14.25 -3.59
N HIS A 413 -7.99 -14.92 -2.50
CA HIS A 413 -9.06 -15.90 -2.36
C HIS A 413 -8.87 -17.13 -3.24
N VAL A 414 -7.62 -17.48 -3.54
CA VAL A 414 -7.24 -18.73 -4.20
C VAL A 414 -7.09 -19.82 -3.15
N ALA A 415 -7.89 -20.88 -3.27
CA ALA A 415 -7.88 -22.02 -2.34
C ALA A 415 -6.51 -22.67 -2.22
N GLY A 416 -6.19 -23.21 -1.04
CA GLY A 416 -5.01 -24.05 -0.85
C GLY A 416 -5.08 -25.37 -1.65
N GLN A 417 -6.30 -25.84 -1.92
CA GLN A 417 -6.54 -27.03 -2.75
C GLN A 417 -6.12 -26.75 -4.20
N ASP A 418 -5.29 -27.65 -4.75
CA ASP A 418 -4.78 -27.62 -6.14
C ASP A 418 -4.09 -26.27 -6.55
N ARG A 419 -3.71 -25.45 -5.57
CA ARG A 419 -2.96 -24.22 -5.81
C ARG A 419 -1.55 -24.54 -6.30
N THR A 420 -1.13 -23.85 -7.36
CA THR A 420 0.21 -24.01 -7.93
C THR A 420 1.28 -23.66 -6.89
N ALA A 421 2.30 -24.52 -6.80
CA ALA A 421 3.35 -24.44 -5.78
C ALA A 421 4.31 -23.27 -6.02
N LEU A 422 4.89 -22.76 -4.92
CA LEU A 422 5.96 -21.74 -4.94
C LEU A 422 7.12 -22.18 -5.87
N GLY A 423 7.64 -21.24 -6.65
CA GLY A 423 8.74 -21.46 -7.59
C GLY A 423 8.34 -22.08 -8.93
N THR A 424 7.06 -22.41 -9.12
CA THR A 424 6.58 -22.97 -10.40
C THR A 424 6.55 -21.87 -11.48
N HIS A 425 7.11 -22.17 -12.64
CA HIS A 425 6.94 -21.36 -13.84
C HIS A 425 5.59 -21.67 -14.48
N VAL A 426 4.83 -20.65 -14.81
CA VAL A 426 3.54 -20.76 -15.51
C VAL A 426 3.52 -19.89 -16.75
N GLN A 427 2.79 -20.31 -17.77
CA GLN A 427 2.46 -19.51 -18.93
C GLN A 427 1.12 -18.80 -18.70
N ALA A 428 0.82 -17.78 -19.51
CA ALA A 428 -0.52 -17.23 -19.57
C ALA A 428 -1.53 -18.37 -19.85
N ASP A 429 -2.71 -18.29 -19.23
CA ASP A 429 -3.78 -19.28 -19.32
C ASP A 429 -3.52 -20.64 -18.64
N GLU A 430 -2.39 -20.84 -17.99
CA GLU A 430 -2.22 -22.02 -17.15
C GLU A 430 -3.01 -21.90 -15.83
N ARG A 431 -3.51 -23.05 -15.37
CA ARG A 431 -4.28 -23.17 -14.12
C ARG A 431 -3.40 -22.89 -12.92
N ILE A 432 -3.84 -22.00 -12.02
CA ILE A 432 -3.07 -21.64 -10.83
C ILE A 432 -3.78 -21.95 -9.51
N GLY A 433 -5.06 -22.29 -9.54
CA GLY A 433 -5.85 -22.68 -8.38
C GLY A 433 -7.34 -22.47 -8.59
N HIS A 434 -8.09 -22.50 -7.52
CA HIS A 434 -9.55 -22.37 -7.53
C HIS A 434 -10.00 -21.15 -6.75
N PRO A 435 -11.02 -20.39 -7.22
CA PRO A 435 -11.62 -19.31 -6.42
C PRO A 435 -12.25 -19.90 -5.15
N SER A 436 -12.18 -19.16 -4.06
CA SER A 436 -12.70 -19.53 -2.75
C SER A 436 -13.07 -18.31 -1.92
N CYS A 437 -13.13 -18.46 -0.58
CA CYS A 437 -13.12 -17.38 0.40
C CYS A 437 -11.90 -17.45 1.33
N GLU A 438 -10.86 -18.21 0.97
CA GLU A 438 -9.65 -18.28 1.79
C GLU A 438 -8.90 -16.95 1.76
N GLY A 439 -8.37 -16.55 2.91
CA GLY A 439 -7.61 -15.32 3.10
C GLY A 439 -8.47 -14.05 3.06
N GLY A 440 -8.20 -13.11 3.94
CA GLY A 440 -8.90 -11.83 4.03
C GLY A 440 -10.42 -11.93 4.21
N ASP A 441 -11.11 -10.82 3.98
CA ASP A 441 -12.58 -10.72 4.09
C ASP A 441 -13.23 -11.02 2.74
N ALA A 442 -14.03 -12.08 2.68
CA ALA A 442 -14.79 -12.46 1.49
C ALA A 442 -16.26 -12.75 1.83
N THR A 443 -17.19 -12.22 1.05
CA THR A 443 -18.64 -12.46 1.23
C THR A 443 -19.19 -13.55 0.30
N GLY A 444 -18.38 -14.05 -0.61
CA GLY A 444 -18.71 -15.10 -1.57
C GLY A 444 -17.47 -15.54 -2.35
N THR A 445 -17.54 -16.71 -2.98
CA THR A 445 -16.46 -17.28 -3.78
C THR A 445 -16.12 -16.38 -4.97
N HIS A 446 -14.88 -15.87 -5.03
CA HIS A 446 -14.36 -15.04 -6.11
C HIS A 446 -12.84 -15.11 -6.17
N VAL A 447 -12.23 -14.48 -7.14
CA VAL A 447 -10.81 -14.14 -7.18
C VAL A 447 -10.66 -12.63 -7.23
N HIS A 448 -9.83 -12.09 -6.34
CA HIS A 448 -9.37 -10.71 -6.34
C HIS A 448 -8.04 -10.64 -7.10
N ILE A 449 -7.89 -9.69 -8.00
CA ILE A 449 -6.65 -9.49 -8.77
C ILE A 449 -6.14 -8.07 -8.59
N ALA A 450 -4.85 -7.92 -8.27
CA ALA A 450 -4.15 -6.65 -8.11
C ALA A 450 -2.74 -6.69 -8.71
N ARG A 451 -2.10 -5.54 -8.91
CA ARG A 451 -0.79 -5.43 -9.54
C ARG A 451 0.22 -4.69 -8.68
N LEU A 452 1.48 -5.14 -8.77
CA LEU A 452 2.62 -4.41 -8.21
C LEU A 452 3.70 -4.22 -9.28
N TYR A 453 4.52 -3.20 -9.10
CA TYR A 453 5.75 -3.03 -9.86
C TYR A 453 6.93 -2.82 -8.90
N LYS A 454 7.89 -3.74 -8.89
CA LYS A 454 9.02 -3.76 -7.94
C LYS A 454 8.57 -3.56 -6.48
N GLY A 455 7.43 -4.14 -6.10
CA GLY A 455 6.84 -4.03 -4.77
C GLY A 455 5.93 -2.81 -4.57
N GLU A 456 5.85 -1.86 -5.47
CA GLU A 456 4.92 -0.74 -5.37
C GLU A 456 3.54 -1.15 -5.91
N TRP A 457 2.47 -0.95 -5.13
CA TRP A 457 1.10 -1.17 -5.58
C TRP A 457 0.74 -0.18 -6.68
N ILE A 458 0.15 -0.67 -7.78
CA ILE A 458 -0.13 0.13 -8.96
C ILE A 458 -1.64 0.25 -9.17
N GLY A 459 -2.16 1.46 -8.97
CA GLY A 459 -3.57 1.76 -9.24
C GLY A 459 -3.98 1.54 -10.71
N ALA A 460 -5.29 1.50 -10.96
CA ALA A 460 -5.83 1.20 -12.29
C ALA A 460 -5.85 2.39 -13.26
N GLY A 461 -5.57 3.59 -12.78
CA GLY A 461 -5.58 4.81 -13.60
C GLY A 461 -4.25 5.10 -14.32
N ALA A 462 -4.20 6.25 -14.99
CA ALA A 462 -2.95 6.74 -15.54
C ALA A 462 -1.87 6.90 -14.44
N PRO A 463 -0.59 6.66 -14.75
CA PRO A 463 -0.04 6.36 -16.07
C PRO A 463 -0.10 4.87 -16.47
N PHE A 464 -0.62 3.99 -15.62
CA PHE A 464 -0.66 2.54 -15.83
C PHE A 464 -2.10 1.99 -15.80
N PRO A 465 -2.91 2.23 -16.85
CA PRO A 465 -4.29 1.73 -16.87
C PRO A 465 -4.31 0.20 -16.67
N LEU A 466 -5.31 -0.29 -15.91
CA LEU A 466 -5.54 -1.73 -15.79
C LEU A 466 -6.32 -2.22 -17.01
N VAL A 467 -5.67 -3.06 -17.80
CA VAL A 467 -6.26 -3.68 -18.98
C VAL A 467 -6.13 -5.20 -18.88
N LEU A 468 -7.24 -5.92 -19.01
CA LEU A 468 -7.31 -7.39 -18.98
C LEU A 468 -8.01 -7.89 -20.23
N SER A 469 -7.34 -8.68 -21.07
CA SER A 469 -7.86 -9.17 -22.37
C SER A 469 -8.45 -8.06 -23.26
N GLY A 470 -7.87 -6.86 -23.22
CA GLY A 470 -8.35 -5.67 -23.94
C GLY A 470 -9.51 -4.92 -23.28
N TRP A 471 -9.98 -5.38 -22.10
CA TRP A 471 -10.93 -4.66 -21.27
C TRP A 471 -10.20 -3.66 -20.38
N THR A 472 -10.51 -2.37 -20.51
CA THR A 472 -9.95 -1.29 -19.67
C THR A 472 -10.85 -1.04 -18.48
N ALA A 473 -10.28 -1.05 -17.28
CA ALA A 473 -11.01 -0.70 -16.07
C ALA A 473 -11.19 0.83 -15.96
N VAL A 474 -12.42 1.26 -15.76
CA VAL A 474 -12.79 2.68 -15.61
C VAL A 474 -13.45 2.87 -14.26
N PRO A 475 -12.94 3.77 -13.38
CA PRO A 475 -13.49 3.98 -12.07
C PRO A 475 -14.91 4.54 -12.12
N GLY A 476 -15.77 4.12 -11.18
CA GLY A 476 -17.06 4.71 -10.90
C GLY A 476 -16.99 5.76 -9.79
N GLU A 477 -18.15 6.17 -9.28
CA GLU A 477 -18.23 7.20 -8.22
C GLU A 477 -17.73 6.72 -6.85
N LYS A 478 -17.76 5.42 -6.59
CA LYS A 478 -17.43 4.82 -5.29
C LYS A 478 -16.57 3.58 -5.49
N ALA A 479 -15.81 3.22 -4.45
CA ALA A 479 -15.12 1.93 -4.38
C ALA A 479 -16.09 0.77 -4.67
N TYR A 480 -15.60 -0.28 -5.31
CA TYR A 480 -16.36 -1.42 -5.82
C TYR A 480 -17.35 -1.11 -6.96
N GLN A 481 -17.43 0.15 -7.39
CA GLN A 481 -18.21 0.55 -8.57
C GLN A 481 -17.23 0.94 -9.68
N SER A 482 -17.24 0.19 -10.75
CA SER A 482 -16.46 0.49 -11.94
C SER A 482 -17.04 -0.26 -13.13
N SER A 483 -16.59 0.10 -14.32
CA SER A 483 -16.92 -0.60 -15.54
C SER A 483 -15.65 -1.12 -16.21
N LEU A 484 -15.76 -2.26 -16.91
CA LEU A 484 -14.79 -2.71 -17.88
C LEU A 484 -15.30 -2.34 -19.26
N ILE A 485 -14.47 -1.68 -20.07
CA ILE A 485 -14.82 -1.19 -21.41
C ILE A 485 -13.91 -1.81 -22.45
N LYS A 486 -14.50 -2.37 -23.53
CA LYS A 486 -13.79 -2.91 -24.70
C LYS A 486 -14.53 -2.54 -25.96
N GLY A 487 -14.04 -1.54 -26.72
CA GLY A 487 -14.78 -0.94 -27.82
C GLY A 487 -16.13 -0.39 -27.37
N ASP A 488 -17.22 -0.85 -27.95
CA ASP A 488 -18.59 -0.45 -27.59
C ASP A 488 -19.20 -1.30 -26.45
N GLN A 489 -18.46 -2.29 -25.96
CA GLN A 489 -18.94 -3.18 -24.90
C GLN A 489 -18.64 -2.58 -23.52
N VAL A 490 -19.60 -2.65 -22.62
CA VAL A 490 -19.48 -2.19 -21.23
C VAL A 490 -19.99 -3.28 -20.29
N VAL A 491 -19.20 -3.60 -19.27
CA VAL A 491 -19.56 -4.52 -18.19
C VAL A 491 -19.43 -3.76 -16.88
N ASP A 492 -20.56 -3.56 -16.19
CA ASP A 492 -20.61 -2.87 -14.90
C ASP A 492 -20.41 -3.83 -13.74
N SER A 493 -19.67 -3.43 -12.74
CA SER A 493 -19.50 -4.24 -11.54
C SER A 493 -20.79 -4.35 -10.72
N ARG A 494 -21.10 -5.56 -10.25
CA ARG A 494 -22.27 -5.83 -9.41
C ARG A 494 -21.98 -6.96 -8.43
N ILE A 495 -22.16 -6.70 -7.14
CA ILE A 495 -21.91 -7.69 -6.08
C ILE A 495 -22.81 -8.95 -6.20
N ASP A 496 -23.95 -8.85 -6.87
CA ASP A 496 -24.87 -9.96 -7.10
C ASP A 496 -24.50 -10.83 -8.32
N GLY A 497 -23.52 -10.40 -9.13
CA GLY A 497 -23.03 -11.14 -10.30
C GLY A 497 -24.06 -11.26 -11.45
N MET A 498 -25.10 -10.45 -11.46
CA MET A 498 -26.23 -10.60 -12.40
C MET A 498 -25.99 -9.84 -13.72
N TYR A 499 -26.49 -10.38 -14.80
CA TYR A 499 -26.57 -9.87 -16.20
C TYR A 499 -25.47 -8.88 -16.66
N ASN A 500 -25.61 -7.57 -16.35
CA ASN A 500 -24.67 -6.53 -16.87
C ASN A 500 -23.26 -6.63 -16.28
N SER A 501 -23.06 -7.45 -15.25
CA SER A 501 -21.72 -7.73 -14.70
C SER A 501 -21.09 -8.98 -15.31
N GLN A 502 -21.82 -9.72 -16.13
CA GLN A 502 -21.28 -10.92 -16.77
C GLN A 502 -20.34 -10.56 -17.91
N ILE A 503 -19.20 -11.20 -17.91
CA ILE A 503 -18.12 -10.99 -18.88
C ILE A 503 -17.67 -12.33 -19.44
N VAL A 504 -17.46 -12.37 -20.73
CA VAL A 504 -16.85 -13.49 -21.46
C VAL A 504 -15.51 -13.03 -22.03
N ARG A 505 -14.50 -13.87 -21.86
CA ARG A 505 -13.18 -13.62 -22.42
C ARG A 505 -13.10 -14.00 -23.92
#